data_515829fdcd2f9195edc0751b4f5f396f
#
_entry.id   515829fdcd2f9195edc0751b4f5f396f
#
_cell.length_a   1.000
_cell.length_b   1.000
_cell.length_c   1.000
_cell.angle_alpha   90.00
_cell.angle_beta   90.00
_cell.angle_gamma   90.00
#
_symmetry.space_group_name_H-M   'P 1'
#
loop_
_entity.id
_entity.type
_entity.pdbx_description
1 polymer ?
#
loop_
_entity_poly.entity_id
_entity_poly.type
_entity_poly.pdbx_seq_one_letter_code
_entity_poly.pdbx_strand_id
1 'polypeptide(L)'
;MFLIEADYALKYVDTDYTMPIADLGITDADLANQYQYTKDIVTDSKGVLKGVSWQGCPGVLIYSRDVAKEVLGSDDPAEVQKAVADWDTFTATAETMKKAGYFMTSSANDTYRVYSNNVSGKWVQDGKIVVDDNIMKWVEDSKKMVDAKETNTYDLWSDDWSKGFYPDGKVFCYFGPAWFVDFSMAADTDGSIANAGKWGATEGPQGFFWGGTWVCAAQGTDNASLVKDIILKMTTDTDIMTDIVKDDNDFVNNVPAMEAMAADTSYSSKVLGGQNPLAM
;
A
#
# COMPACT_ATOMS: atom_id res chain seq x y z
N MET A 1 4.34 4.05 25.48
CA MET A 1 4.44 3.93 24.01
C MET A 1 3.43 2.90 23.52
N PHE A 2 2.81 3.14 22.35
CA PHE A 2 1.86 2.23 21.70
C PHE A 2 1.90 2.44 20.18
N LEU A 3 1.36 1.47 19.45
CA LEU A 3 1.30 1.50 17.99
C LEU A 3 -0.13 1.72 17.52
N ILE A 4 -0.28 2.45 16.43
CA ILE A 4 -1.57 2.66 15.73
C ILE A 4 -1.40 2.42 14.24
N GLU A 5 -2.48 2.06 13.60
CA GLU A 5 -2.56 1.82 12.15
C GLU A 5 -3.40 2.93 11.48
N ALA A 6 -3.17 3.18 10.18
CA ALA A 6 -3.75 4.30 9.43
C ALA A 6 -5.28 4.40 9.52
N ASP A 7 -6.00 3.27 9.38
CA ASP A 7 -7.46 3.25 9.27
C ASP A 7 -8.19 3.76 10.52
N TYR A 8 -7.51 3.74 11.67
CA TYR A 8 -8.09 4.22 12.92
C TYR A 8 -7.21 5.24 13.66
N ALA A 9 -6.22 5.81 12.98
CA ALA A 9 -5.27 6.77 13.56
C ALA A 9 -5.99 7.93 14.25
N LEU A 10 -6.97 8.56 13.60
CA LEU A 10 -7.71 9.71 14.15
C LEU A 10 -8.43 9.40 15.46
N LYS A 11 -8.83 8.13 15.69
CA LYS A 11 -9.44 7.71 16.96
C LYS A 11 -8.51 7.94 18.17
N TYR A 12 -7.19 7.90 17.94
CA TYR A 12 -6.19 8.06 18.98
C TYR A 12 -5.56 9.45 18.97
N VAL A 13 -5.24 10.00 17.80
CA VAL A 13 -4.53 11.28 17.70
C VAL A 13 -5.40 12.47 18.08
N ASP A 14 -6.71 12.44 17.81
CA ASP A 14 -7.66 13.49 18.23
C ASP A 14 -8.08 13.39 19.72
N THR A 15 -7.26 12.70 20.53
CA THR A 15 -7.49 12.56 21.97
C THR A 15 -6.37 13.17 22.80
N ASP A 16 -6.69 13.47 24.07
CA ASP A 16 -5.68 13.92 25.04
C ASP A 16 -4.83 12.76 25.60
N TYR A 17 -5.09 11.51 25.20
CA TYR A 17 -4.29 10.35 25.61
C TYR A 17 -3.00 10.20 24.82
N THR A 18 -2.92 10.75 23.61
CA THR A 18 -1.73 10.70 22.76
C THR A 18 -0.93 11.99 22.90
N MET A 19 0.31 11.87 23.33
CA MET A 19 1.22 12.99 23.57
C MET A 19 1.64 13.62 22.22
N PRO A 20 1.70 14.97 22.13
CA PRO A 20 2.37 15.64 21.01
C PRO A 20 3.83 15.18 20.87
N ILE A 21 4.26 14.93 19.65
CA ILE A 21 5.67 14.52 19.36
C ILE A 21 6.65 15.61 19.81
N ALA A 22 6.28 16.87 19.68
CA ALA A 22 7.09 17.99 20.14
C ALA A 22 7.33 17.99 21.66
N ASP A 23 6.40 17.48 22.48
CA ASP A 23 6.55 17.38 23.93
C ASP A 23 7.59 16.33 24.35
N LEU A 24 7.92 15.38 23.44
CA LEU A 24 9.09 14.49 23.59
C LEU A 24 10.41 15.19 23.23
N GLY A 25 10.36 16.42 22.70
CA GLY A 25 11.52 17.13 22.17
C GLY A 25 12.03 16.58 20.84
N ILE A 26 11.13 15.97 20.05
CA ILE A 26 11.36 15.63 18.65
C ILE A 26 10.94 16.83 17.81
N THR A 27 11.81 17.28 16.91
CA THR A 27 11.62 18.49 16.11
C THR A 27 11.33 18.17 14.65
N ASP A 28 10.85 19.15 13.88
CA ASP A 28 10.67 19.03 12.44
C ASP A 28 11.99 18.70 11.72
N ALA A 29 13.13 19.17 12.26
CA ALA A 29 14.45 18.85 11.71
C ALA A 29 14.81 17.36 11.88
N ASP A 30 14.40 16.74 12.98
CA ASP A 30 14.59 15.30 13.20
C ASP A 30 13.77 14.46 12.20
N LEU A 31 12.65 14.99 11.71
CA LEU A 31 11.69 14.32 10.82
C LEU A 31 11.77 14.83 9.36
N ALA A 32 12.83 15.57 9.00
CA ALA A 32 12.95 16.20 7.68
C ALA A 32 13.02 15.19 6.52
N ASN A 33 13.52 13.99 6.78
CA ASN A 33 13.69 12.93 5.79
C ASN A 33 12.43 12.04 5.63
N GLN A 34 11.35 12.34 6.33
CA GLN A 34 10.12 11.57 6.24
C GLN A 34 9.16 12.12 5.18
N TYR A 35 8.39 11.24 4.55
CA TYR A 35 7.33 11.62 3.62
C TYR A 35 6.23 12.41 4.33
N GLN A 36 5.78 13.52 3.73
CA GLN A 36 4.81 14.42 4.36
C GLN A 36 3.47 13.73 4.63
N TYR A 37 2.95 12.93 3.68
CA TYR A 37 1.66 12.25 3.87
C TYR A 37 1.60 11.35 5.09
N THR A 38 2.73 10.75 5.52
CA THR A 38 2.77 9.92 6.72
C THR A 38 2.59 10.74 8.00
N LYS A 39 3.05 12.00 8.00
CA LYS A 39 2.84 12.96 9.09
C LYS A 39 1.38 13.47 9.11
N ASP A 40 0.81 13.70 7.93
CA ASP A 40 -0.56 14.21 7.80
C ASP A 40 -1.60 13.25 8.41
N ILE A 41 -1.39 11.92 8.26
CA ILE A 41 -2.28 10.87 8.81
C ILE A 41 -2.40 10.94 10.35
N VAL A 42 -1.33 11.31 11.04
CA VAL A 42 -1.26 11.35 12.52
C VAL A 42 -1.15 12.77 13.06
N THR A 43 -1.51 13.74 12.27
CA THR A 43 -1.72 15.13 12.69
C THR A 43 -3.18 15.30 13.11
N ASP A 44 -3.39 15.76 14.35
CA ASP A 44 -4.73 15.94 14.89
C ASP A 44 -5.48 17.11 14.23
N SER A 45 -6.76 17.26 14.57
CA SER A 45 -7.63 18.33 14.03
C SER A 45 -7.17 19.75 14.38
N LYS A 46 -6.20 19.91 15.30
CA LYS A 46 -5.58 21.18 15.68
C LYS A 46 -4.24 21.43 15.00
N GLY A 47 -3.80 20.52 14.13
CA GLY A 47 -2.52 20.60 13.43
C GLY A 47 -1.33 20.11 14.26
N VAL A 48 -1.54 19.30 15.29
CA VAL A 48 -0.49 18.80 16.19
C VAL A 48 -0.10 17.37 15.79
N LEU A 49 1.18 17.13 15.50
CA LEU A 49 1.72 15.81 15.18
C LEU A 49 1.77 14.93 16.44
N LYS A 50 1.21 13.73 16.37
CA LYS A 50 0.99 12.81 17.50
C LYS A 50 1.66 11.44 17.35
N GLY A 51 2.29 11.15 16.23
CA GLY A 51 2.96 9.88 15.98
C GLY A 51 4.01 9.98 14.88
N VAL A 52 4.87 8.96 14.77
CA VAL A 52 5.92 8.87 13.75
C VAL A 52 5.94 7.44 13.20
N SER A 53 6.00 7.28 11.88
CA SER A 53 6.02 5.97 11.21
C SER A 53 7.40 5.59 10.72
N TRP A 54 7.72 4.30 10.72
CA TRP A 54 8.85 3.75 9.95
C TRP A 54 8.44 3.32 8.54
N GLN A 55 7.14 3.14 8.25
CA GLN A 55 6.62 2.66 6.97
C GLN A 55 6.06 3.80 6.12
N GLY A 56 6.29 3.73 4.80
CA GLY A 56 5.64 4.61 3.83
C GLY A 56 4.40 4.00 3.18
N CYS A 57 4.41 2.70 2.91
CA CYS A 57 3.31 1.92 2.36
C CYS A 57 2.68 2.45 1.05
N PRO A 58 3.44 3.01 0.08
CA PRO A 58 2.86 3.32 -1.23
C PRO A 58 2.39 2.02 -1.89
N GLY A 59 1.24 2.09 -2.54
CA GLY A 59 0.65 0.95 -3.24
C GLY A 59 0.97 0.94 -4.72
N VAL A 60 1.04 -0.26 -5.28
CA VAL A 60 1.27 -0.54 -6.71
C VAL A 60 0.27 -1.57 -7.22
N LEU A 61 0.12 -1.68 -8.54
CA LEU A 61 -0.56 -2.80 -9.17
C LEU A 61 0.43 -3.95 -9.33
N ILE A 62 0.07 -5.12 -8.79
CA ILE A 62 0.85 -6.36 -8.81
C ILE A 62 0.16 -7.32 -9.76
N TYR A 63 0.83 -7.76 -10.82
CA TYR A 63 0.24 -8.57 -11.89
C TYR A 63 0.96 -9.89 -12.10
N SER A 64 0.22 -10.92 -12.53
CA SER A 64 0.78 -12.19 -12.95
C SER A 64 1.51 -12.04 -14.29
N ARG A 65 2.83 -12.27 -14.30
CA ARG A 65 3.68 -12.20 -15.52
C ARG A 65 3.25 -13.21 -16.57
N ASP A 66 2.90 -14.43 -16.15
CA ASP A 66 2.46 -15.46 -17.08
C ASP A 66 1.16 -15.06 -17.78
N VAL A 67 0.19 -14.51 -17.03
CA VAL A 67 -1.08 -14.01 -17.60
C VAL A 67 -0.85 -12.78 -18.49
N ALA A 68 -0.01 -11.84 -18.06
CA ALA A 68 0.33 -10.67 -18.87
C ALA A 68 0.94 -11.10 -20.22
N LYS A 69 1.88 -12.01 -20.20
CA LYS A 69 2.54 -12.52 -21.41
C LYS A 69 1.56 -13.25 -22.34
N GLU A 70 0.70 -14.09 -21.77
CA GLU A 70 -0.31 -14.83 -22.55
C GLU A 70 -1.34 -13.89 -23.20
N VAL A 71 -1.88 -12.93 -22.44
CA VAL A 71 -3.05 -12.15 -22.84
C VAL A 71 -2.69 -10.81 -23.48
N LEU A 72 -1.66 -10.13 -22.94
CA LEU A 72 -1.21 -8.81 -23.43
C LEU A 72 -0.02 -8.91 -24.39
N GLY A 73 0.63 -10.11 -24.47
CA GLY A 73 1.79 -10.33 -25.33
C GLY A 73 3.13 -9.91 -24.71
N SER A 74 3.12 -9.32 -23.53
CA SER A 74 4.33 -8.93 -22.80
C SER A 74 4.13 -9.03 -21.30
N ASP A 75 5.20 -9.38 -20.58
CA ASP A 75 5.28 -9.37 -19.13
C ASP A 75 6.19 -8.23 -18.60
N ASP A 76 6.63 -7.35 -19.50
CA ASP A 76 7.44 -6.17 -19.17
C ASP A 76 6.57 -5.14 -18.40
N PRO A 77 7.03 -4.63 -17.23
CA PRO A 77 6.27 -3.68 -16.43
C PRO A 77 5.83 -2.42 -17.18
N ALA A 78 6.67 -1.88 -18.06
CA ALA A 78 6.34 -0.67 -18.82
C ALA A 78 5.27 -0.93 -19.89
N GLU A 79 5.25 -2.14 -20.48
CA GLU A 79 4.20 -2.52 -21.42
C GLU A 79 2.87 -2.83 -20.69
N VAL A 80 2.93 -3.49 -19.53
CA VAL A 80 1.74 -3.73 -18.70
C VAL A 80 1.18 -2.40 -18.19
N GLN A 81 2.02 -1.43 -17.79
CA GLN A 81 1.57 -0.10 -17.38
C GLN A 81 0.70 0.58 -18.45
N LYS A 82 1.02 0.45 -19.73
CA LYS A 82 0.19 1.03 -20.81
C LYS A 82 -1.22 0.44 -20.84
N ALA A 83 -1.38 -0.82 -20.46
CA ALA A 83 -2.67 -1.51 -20.42
C ALA A 83 -3.51 -1.16 -19.18
N VAL A 84 -2.91 -0.53 -18.15
CA VAL A 84 -3.55 -0.21 -16.86
C VAL A 84 -3.27 1.24 -16.42
N ALA A 85 -2.90 2.12 -17.35
CA ALA A 85 -2.43 3.48 -17.07
C ALA A 85 -3.49 4.41 -16.46
N ASP A 86 -4.74 4.12 -16.67
CA ASP A 86 -5.90 4.83 -16.14
C ASP A 86 -7.10 3.86 -16.00
N TRP A 87 -8.21 4.34 -15.45
CA TRP A 87 -9.39 3.50 -15.23
C TRP A 87 -10.08 3.06 -16.52
N ASP A 88 -9.95 3.79 -17.61
CA ASP A 88 -10.51 3.42 -18.91
C ASP A 88 -9.72 2.27 -19.53
N THR A 89 -8.39 2.37 -19.56
CA THR A 89 -7.51 1.29 -20.02
C THR A 89 -7.57 0.07 -19.10
N PHE A 90 -7.68 0.26 -17.79
CA PHE A 90 -7.87 -0.83 -16.82
C PHE A 90 -9.15 -1.62 -17.11
N THR A 91 -10.28 -0.92 -17.37
CA THR A 91 -11.56 -1.56 -17.72
C THR A 91 -11.47 -2.30 -19.06
N ALA A 92 -10.85 -1.72 -20.08
CA ALA A 92 -10.66 -2.38 -21.38
C ALA A 92 -9.76 -3.65 -21.23
N THR A 93 -8.78 -3.59 -20.35
CA THR A 93 -7.94 -4.74 -20.02
C THR A 93 -8.73 -5.82 -19.27
N ALA A 94 -9.66 -5.44 -18.37
CA ALA A 94 -10.55 -6.39 -17.68
C ALA A 94 -11.41 -7.19 -18.66
N GLU A 95 -11.99 -6.53 -19.68
CA GLU A 95 -12.71 -7.22 -20.75
C GLU A 95 -11.83 -8.20 -21.52
N THR A 96 -10.57 -7.82 -21.77
CA THR A 96 -9.58 -8.66 -22.49
C THR A 96 -9.21 -9.89 -21.67
N MET A 97 -8.94 -9.71 -20.37
CA MET A 97 -8.65 -10.79 -19.42
C MET A 97 -9.82 -11.77 -19.36
N LYS A 98 -11.05 -11.28 -19.24
CA LYS A 98 -12.26 -12.12 -19.24
C LYS A 98 -12.40 -12.95 -20.53
N LYS A 99 -12.16 -12.37 -21.70
CA LYS A 99 -12.21 -13.11 -22.98
C LYS A 99 -11.19 -14.24 -23.05
N ALA A 100 -10.05 -14.08 -22.35
CA ALA A 100 -9.02 -15.10 -22.22
C ALA A 100 -9.27 -16.11 -21.07
N GLY A 101 -10.34 -15.93 -20.29
CA GLY A 101 -10.72 -16.83 -19.19
C GLY A 101 -10.11 -16.50 -17.84
N TYR A 102 -9.64 -15.26 -17.67
CA TYR A 102 -9.08 -14.72 -16.43
C TYR A 102 -10.02 -13.67 -15.80
N PHE A 103 -9.91 -13.51 -14.49
CA PHE A 103 -10.48 -12.40 -13.75
C PHE A 103 -9.45 -11.26 -13.65
N MET A 104 -9.90 -10.01 -13.75
CA MET A 104 -9.03 -8.85 -13.57
C MET A 104 -8.52 -8.79 -12.14
N THR A 105 -9.43 -8.91 -11.16
CA THR A 105 -9.13 -8.91 -9.72
C THR A 105 -9.85 -10.05 -9.00
N SER A 106 -9.42 -10.39 -7.78
CA SER A 106 -10.03 -11.44 -6.95
C SER A 106 -11.25 -10.96 -6.17
N SER A 107 -11.37 -9.64 -6.01
CA SER A 107 -12.50 -8.99 -5.34
C SER A 107 -12.79 -7.64 -5.98
N ALA A 108 -14.04 -7.24 -5.99
CA ALA A 108 -14.43 -5.87 -6.30
C ALA A 108 -13.80 -4.85 -5.30
N ASN A 109 -13.48 -5.31 -4.09
CA ASN A 109 -12.82 -4.50 -3.07
C ASN A 109 -11.32 -4.30 -3.29
N ASP A 110 -10.67 -5.05 -4.18
CA ASP A 110 -9.23 -4.90 -4.43
C ASP A 110 -8.87 -3.48 -4.91
N THR A 111 -9.78 -2.80 -5.61
CA THR A 111 -9.58 -1.43 -6.11
C THR A 111 -9.99 -0.35 -5.11
N TYR A 112 -10.67 -0.69 -3.99
CA TYR A 112 -11.25 0.31 -3.08
C TYR A 112 -10.22 1.32 -2.54
N ARG A 113 -9.03 0.84 -2.13
CA ARG A 113 -7.98 1.72 -1.57
C ARG A 113 -7.51 2.77 -2.57
N VAL A 114 -7.41 2.41 -3.83
CA VAL A 114 -7.03 3.36 -4.89
C VAL A 114 -8.02 4.51 -4.99
N TYR A 115 -9.31 4.22 -4.99
CA TYR A 115 -10.35 5.25 -5.03
C TYR A 115 -10.46 6.03 -3.72
N SER A 116 -10.43 5.35 -2.57
CA SER A 116 -10.64 5.98 -1.27
C SER A 116 -9.48 6.87 -0.82
N ASN A 117 -8.27 6.65 -1.32
CA ASN A 117 -7.14 7.55 -1.08
C ASN A 117 -7.24 8.87 -1.86
N ASN A 118 -8.06 8.92 -2.88
CA ASN A 118 -8.18 10.06 -3.79
C ASN A 118 -9.51 10.80 -3.63
N VAL A 119 -10.04 10.85 -2.40
CA VAL A 119 -11.25 11.60 -2.06
C VAL A 119 -10.94 13.06 -1.77
N SER A 120 -11.90 13.93 -2.05
CA SER A 120 -11.79 15.38 -1.86
C SER A 120 -12.13 15.85 -0.43
N GLY A 121 -12.78 15.02 0.37
CA GLY A 121 -13.25 15.42 1.70
C GLY A 121 -13.60 14.27 2.63
N LYS A 122 -13.93 14.65 3.87
CA LYS A 122 -14.29 13.71 4.93
C LYS A 122 -15.71 13.16 4.72
N TRP A 123 -15.95 11.91 5.18
CA TRP A 123 -17.26 11.27 5.20
C TRP A 123 -18.33 12.02 6.00
N VAL A 124 -17.92 12.79 7.02
CA VAL A 124 -18.84 13.60 7.83
C VAL A 124 -18.45 15.06 7.70
N GLN A 125 -19.38 15.88 7.18
CA GLN A 125 -19.24 17.32 7.03
C GLN A 125 -20.49 17.99 7.63
N ASP A 126 -20.30 18.93 8.54
CA ASP A 126 -21.39 19.64 9.24
C ASP A 126 -22.46 18.70 9.83
N GLY A 127 -22.02 17.56 10.41
CA GLY A 127 -22.88 16.55 11.02
C GLY A 127 -23.69 15.70 10.03
N LYS A 128 -23.41 15.77 8.73
CA LYS A 128 -24.07 14.99 7.69
C LYS A 128 -23.08 14.03 7.03
N ILE A 129 -23.57 12.86 6.63
CA ILE A 129 -22.79 11.94 5.79
C ILE A 129 -22.72 12.53 4.38
N VAL A 130 -21.50 12.65 3.86
CA VAL A 130 -21.20 13.06 2.49
C VAL A 130 -20.42 11.94 1.84
N VAL A 131 -20.97 11.36 0.78
CA VAL A 131 -20.28 10.35 -0.02
C VAL A 131 -19.56 11.08 -1.14
N ASP A 132 -18.24 10.96 -1.18
CA ASP A 132 -17.41 11.57 -2.20
C ASP A 132 -17.69 10.98 -3.60
N ASP A 133 -17.61 11.81 -4.64
CA ASP A 133 -17.85 11.38 -6.02
C ASP A 133 -16.91 10.24 -6.45
N ASN A 134 -15.68 10.23 -5.94
CA ASN A 134 -14.73 9.16 -6.23
C ASN A 134 -15.13 7.82 -5.60
N ILE A 135 -15.76 7.86 -4.42
CA ILE A 135 -16.35 6.66 -3.81
C ILE A 135 -17.56 6.17 -4.62
N MET A 136 -18.41 7.08 -5.09
CA MET A 136 -19.54 6.70 -5.95
C MET A 136 -19.05 6.11 -7.27
N LYS A 137 -17.98 6.67 -7.85
CA LYS A 137 -17.33 6.10 -9.04
C LYS A 137 -16.83 4.68 -8.79
N TRP A 138 -16.18 4.41 -7.65
CA TRP A 138 -15.80 3.06 -7.27
C TRP A 138 -16.99 2.10 -7.21
N VAL A 139 -18.11 2.52 -6.61
CA VAL A 139 -19.33 1.71 -6.53
C VAL A 139 -19.85 1.36 -7.93
N GLU A 140 -19.91 2.35 -8.84
CA GLU A 140 -20.39 2.16 -10.21
C GLU A 140 -19.47 1.26 -11.03
N ASP A 141 -18.17 1.48 -10.98
CA ASP A 141 -17.18 0.71 -11.73
C ASP A 141 -17.07 -0.73 -11.20
N SER A 142 -17.06 -0.91 -9.88
CA SER A 142 -17.10 -2.25 -9.26
C SER A 142 -18.36 -3.01 -9.64
N LYS A 143 -19.53 -2.32 -9.64
CA LYS A 143 -20.79 -2.95 -10.08
C LYS A 143 -20.70 -3.39 -11.53
N LYS A 144 -20.17 -2.56 -12.44
CA LYS A 144 -20.00 -2.91 -13.86
C LYS A 144 -19.11 -4.14 -14.02
N MET A 145 -17.96 -4.19 -13.34
CA MET A 145 -17.05 -5.32 -13.40
C MET A 145 -17.67 -6.63 -12.87
N VAL A 146 -18.44 -6.55 -11.77
CA VAL A 146 -19.18 -7.70 -11.21
C VAL A 146 -20.26 -8.18 -12.18
N ASP A 147 -21.10 -7.28 -12.70
CA ASP A 147 -22.16 -7.61 -13.65
C ASP A 147 -21.57 -8.22 -14.94
N ALA A 148 -20.42 -7.71 -15.38
CA ALA A 148 -19.68 -8.22 -16.53
C ALA A 148 -18.91 -9.52 -16.22
N LYS A 149 -18.80 -9.96 -14.97
CA LYS A 149 -17.98 -11.10 -14.53
C LYS A 149 -16.49 -10.95 -14.87
N GLU A 150 -15.97 -9.77 -14.73
CA GLU A 150 -14.55 -9.42 -14.93
C GLU A 150 -13.75 -9.50 -13.65
N THR A 151 -14.41 -9.51 -12.50
CA THR A 151 -13.84 -9.73 -11.16
C THR A 151 -14.60 -10.82 -10.42
N ASN A 152 -13.92 -11.47 -9.47
CA ASN A 152 -14.60 -12.26 -8.45
C ASN A 152 -15.28 -11.35 -7.41
N THR A 153 -16.09 -11.94 -6.54
CA THR A 153 -16.82 -11.24 -5.47
C THR A 153 -16.46 -11.76 -4.10
N TYR A 154 -15.24 -12.27 -3.94
CA TYR A 154 -14.76 -12.80 -2.68
C TYR A 154 -14.48 -11.67 -1.69
N ASP A 155 -14.69 -11.95 -0.41
CA ASP A 155 -14.29 -11.02 0.64
C ASP A 155 -12.77 -10.95 0.72
N LEU A 156 -12.22 -9.75 0.88
CA LEU A 156 -10.78 -9.57 1.15
C LEU A 156 -10.35 -10.44 2.32
N TRP A 157 -9.16 -11.03 2.21
CA TRP A 157 -8.53 -11.90 3.21
C TRP A 157 -9.22 -13.26 3.41
N SER A 158 -10.25 -13.60 2.63
CA SER A 158 -10.82 -14.94 2.67
C SER A 158 -9.94 -15.96 1.95
N ASP A 159 -10.14 -17.24 2.27
CA ASP A 159 -9.45 -18.34 1.58
C ASP A 159 -9.78 -18.35 0.08
N ASP A 160 -11.02 -17.99 -0.31
CA ASP A 160 -11.42 -17.93 -1.71
C ASP A 160 -10.72 -16.79 -2.46
N TRP A 161 -10.57 -15.63 -1.83
CA TRP A 161 -9.80 -14.51 -2.38
C TRP A 161 -8.32 -14.88 -2.57
N SER A 162 -7.73 -15.58 -1.61
CA SER A 162 -6.33 -16.01 -1.62
C SER A 162 -6.02 -17.06 -2.68
N LYS A 163 -7.04 -17.76 -3.24
CA LYS A 163 -6.84 -18.69 -4.35
C LYS A 163 -6.23 -18.02 -5.58
N GLY A 164 -6.44 -16.72 -5.75
CA GLY A 164 -5.82 -15.95 -6.84
C GLY A 164 -4.30 -15.80 -6.74
N PHE A 165 -3.70 -16.16 -5.59
CA PHE A 165 -2.24 -16.22 -5.44
C PHE A 165 -1.61 -17.47 -6.08
N TYR A 166 -2.43 -18.35 -6.62
CA TYR A 166 -2.04 -19.56 -7.31
C TYR A 166 -2.52 -19.54 -8.77
N PRO A 167 -1.83 -20.22 -9.70
CA PRO A 167 -2.18 -20.20 -11.13
C PRO A 167 -3.62 -20.62 -11.43
N ASP A 168 -4.16 -21.59 -10.67
CA ASP A 168 -5.53 -22.10 -10.85
C ASP A 168 -6.61 -21.07 -10.47
N GLY A 169 -6.27 -20.06 -9.69
CA GLY A 169 -7.19 -18.98 -9.31
C GLY A 169 -7.51 -18.03 -10.45
N LYS A 170 -6.68 -18.02 -11.51
CA LYS A 170 -6.89 -17.26 -12.75
C LYS A 170 -7.13 -15.77 -12.55
N VAL A 171 -6.48 -15.16 -11.57
CA VAL A 171 -6.54 -13.73 -11.28
C VAL A 171 -5.35 -13.03 -11.92
N PHE A 172 -5.61 -11.93 -12.61
CA PHE A 172 -4.56 -11.15 -13.27
C PHE A 172 -3.80 -10.28 -12.31
N CYS A 173 -4.48 -9.46 -11.49
CA CYS A 173 -3.79 -8.49 -10.64
C CYS A 173 -4.43 -8.27 -9.28
N TYR A 174 -3.60 -7.68 -8.40
CA TYR A 174 -3.94 -7.17 -7.07
C TYR A 174 -3.39 -5.76 -6.91
N PHE A 175 -3.86 -5.05 -5.89
CA PHE A 175 -3.33 -3.75 -5.46
C PHE A 175 -2.79 -3.87 -4.04
N GLY A 176 -1.55 -3.46 -3.83
CA GLY A 176 -0.94 -3.54 -2.51
C GLY A 176 0.41 -2.87 -2.42
N PRO A 177 0.86 -2.52 -1.20
CA PRO A 177 2.20 -2.02 -0.94
C PRO A 177 3.24 -3.16 -0.79
N ALA A 178 4.48 -2.79 -0.47
CA ALA A 178 5.58 -3.74 -0.33
C ALA A 178 5.27 -4.89 0.64
N TRP A 179 4.78 -4.59 1.85
CA TRP A 179 4.40 -5.61 2.84
C TRP A 179 3.36 -6.60 2.32
N PHE A 180 2.49 -6.20 1.40
CA PHE A 180 1.49 -7.09 0.81
C PHE A 180 2.13 -8.18 -0.05
N VAL A 181 3.16 -7.83 -0.80
CA VAL A 181 3.88 -8.74 -1.72
C VAL A 181 4.53 -9.90 -0.97
N ASP A 182 5.32 -9.61 0.04
CA ASP A 182 6.11 -10.63 0.74
C ASP A 182 5.33 -11.30 1.88
N PHE A 183 4.46 -10.55 2.57
CA PHE A 183 3.74 -11.06 3.74
C PHE A 183 2.41 -11.74 3.39
N SER A 184 1.66 -11.23 2.39
CA SER A 184 0.27 -11.68 2.14
C SER A 184 0.13 -12.63 0.95
N MET A 185 1.00 -12.53 -0.07
CA MET A 185 0.84 -13.24 -1.34
C MET A 185 1.43 -14.65 -1.36
N ALA A 186 1.57 -15.30 -0.20
CA ALA A 186 2.08 -16.67 -0.07
C ALA A 186 3.49 -16.88 -0.64
N ALA A 187 4.41 -15.93 -0.41
CA ALA A 187 5.76 -15.92 -0.94
C ALA A 187 6.57 -17.19 -0.59
N ASP A 188 6.35 -17.76 0.59
CA ASP A 188 7.04 -18.95 1.09
C ASP A 188 6.26 -20.26 0.84
N THR A 189 5.16 -20.21 0.07
CA THR A 189 4.30 -21.39 -0.14
C THR A 189 4.54 -22.00 -1.51
N ASP A 190 4.90 -23.28 -1.54
CA ASP A 190 5.10 -24.05 -2.77
C ASP A 190 3.87 -24.00 -3.68
N GLY A 191 4.11 -23.77 -4.97
CA GLY A 191 3.08 -23.70 -6.00
C GLY A 191 2.40 -22.33 -6.13
N SER A 192 2.70 -21.37 -5.25
CA SER A 192 2.23 -20.00 -5.41
C SER A 192 2.97 -19.27 -6.53
N ILE A 193 2.33 -18.25 -7.10
CA ILE A 193 2.92 -17.37 -8.13
C ILE A 193 4.08 -16.59 -7.52
N ALA A 194 3.97 -16.16 -6.26
CA ALA A 194 4.99 -15.44 -5.52
C ALA A 194 6.25 -16.28 -5.28
N ASN A 195 6.10 -17.51 -4.78
CA ASN A 195 7.23 -18.43 -4.57
C ASN A 195 7.96 -18.74 -5.87
N ALA A 196 7.23 -18.83 -6.99
CA ALA A 196 7.80 -19.03 -8.32
C ALA A 196 8.48 -17.77 -8.90
N GLY A 197 8.38 -16.61 -8.25
CA GLY A 197 8.93 -15.33 -8.76
C GLY A 197 8.22 -14.84 -10.02
N LYS A 198 6.90 -15.02 -10.12
CA LYS A 198 6.13 -14.74 -11.33
C LYS A 198 5.12 -13.61 -11.19
N TRP A 199 5.22 -12.81 -10.15
CA TRP A 199 4.58 -11.51 -10.10
C TRP A 199 5.45 -10.43 -10.73
N GLY A 200 4.84 -9.38 -11.23
CA GLY A 200 5.46 -8.13 -11.61
C GLY A 200 4.71 -6.98 -10.96
N ALA A 201 5.33 -5.83 -10.86
CA ALA A 201 4.70 -4.63 -10.31
C ALA A 201 4.79 -3.47 -11.30
N THR A 202 3.77 -2.60 -11.27
CA THR A 202 3.70 -1.36 -12.04
C THR A 202 2.84 -0.34 -11.30
N GLU A 203 2.90 0.95 -11.66
CA GLU A 203 2.19 2.03 -10.95
C GLU A 203 0.67 1.81 -10.90
N GLY A 204 0.09 1.25 -11.97
CA GLY A 204 -1.35 1.08 -12.11
C GLY A 204 -2.07 2.37 -12.52
N PRO A 205 -3.41 2.42 -12.37
CA PRO A 205 -4.23 3.51 -12.90
C PRO A 205 -4.15 4.80 -12.08
N GLN A 206 -3.76 4.72 -10.80
CA GLN A 206 -3.72 5.84 -9.88
C GLN A 206 -2.91 5.51 -8.63
N GLY A 207 -2.13 6.48 -8.13
CA GLY A 207 -1.37 6.32 -6.90
C GLY A 207 -2.25 6.23 -5.64
N PHE A 208 -1.81 5.44 -4.67
CA PHE A 208 -2.47 5.26 -3.38
C PHE A 208 -1.46 4.81 -2.31
N PHE A 209 -1.88 4.77 -1.06
CA PHE A 209 -1.19 4.06 0.01
C PHE A 209 -2.17 3.14 0.77
N TRP A 210 -1.63 2.13 1.42
CA TRP A 210 -2.44 1.22 2.23
C TRP A 210 -1.69 0.75 3.47
N GLY A 211 -2.29 1.00 4.65
CA GLY A 211 -1.72 0.60 5.94
C GLY A 211 -0.67 1.59 6.44
N GLY A 212 0.29 1.07 7.16
CA GLY A 212 1.31 1.80 7.88
C GLY A 212 1.08 1.79 9.38
N THR A 213 2.18 1.77 10.13
CA THR A 213 2.18 1.74 11.59
C THR A 213 2.91 2.94 12.14
N TRP A 214 2.27 3.64 13.08
CA TRP A 214 2.84 4.80 13.78
C TRP A 214 3.16 4.46 15.22
N VAL A 215 4.29 4.92 15.68
CA VAL A 215 4.71 4.88 17.07
C VAL A 215 4.25 6.14 17.75
N CYS A 216 3.45 5.99 18.81
CA CYS A 216 2.88 7.08 19.62
C CYS A 216 3.34 6.98 21.07
N ALA A 217 3.41 8.13 21.74
CA ALA A 217 3.65 8.22 23.17
C ALA A 217 2.31 8.43 23.92
N ALA A 218 2.11 7.72 25.02
CA ALA A 218 0.98 7.97 25.89
C ALA A 218 1.21 9.24 26.72
N GLN A 219 0.19 10.08 26.83
CA GLN A 219 0.23 11.26 27.71
C GLN A 219 0.55 10.84 29.15
N GLY A 220 1.46 11.56 29.80
CA GLY A 220 1.84 11.27 31.19
C GLY A 220 2.78 10.08 31.35
N THR A 221 3.47 9.63 30.30
CA THR A 221 4.50 8.58 30.41
C THR A 221 5.66 9.03 31.31
N ASP A 222 6.10 8.17 32.24
CA ASP A 222 7.28 8.40 33.08
C ASP A 222 8.60 8.16 32.32
N ASN A 223 8.53 7.67 31.07
CA ASN A 223 9.67 7.24 30.25
C ASN A 223 9.82 8.06 28.96
N ALA A 224 9.50 9.36 29.00
CA ALA A 224 9.48 10.22 27.81
C ALA A 224 10.82 10.20 27.03
N SER A 225 11.97 10.24 27.72
CA SER A 225 13.30 10.17 27.10
C SER A 225 13.50 8.85 26.35
N LEU A 226 13.19 7.72 26.98
CA LEU A 226 13.31 6.40 26.35
C LEU A 226 12.39 6.27 25.15
N VAL A 227 11.14 6.77 25.25
CA VAL A 227 10.17 6.75 24.13
C VAL A 227 10.69 7.60 22.96
N LYS A 228 11.27 8.78 23.24
CA LYS A 228 11.93 9.60 22.22
C LYS A 228 13.04 8.82 21.50
N ASP A 229 13.94 8.22 22.27
CA ASP A 229 15.09 7.49 21.72
C ASP A 229 14.64 6.31 20.84
N ILE A 230 13.62 5.58 21.26
CA ILE A 230 13.04 4.48 20.50
C ILE A 230 12.40 5.01 19.18
N ILE A 231 11.58 6.05 19.27
CA ILE A 231 10.93 6.64 18.07
C ILE A 231 12.00 7.06 17.07
N LEU A 232 13.00 7.88 17.48
CA LEU A 232 14.03 8.36 16.58
C LEU A 232 14.84 7.19 15.98
N LYS A 233 15.21 6.21 16.81
CA LYS A 233 15.99 5.06 16.34
C LYS A 233 15.21 4.22 15.31
N MET A 234 13.93 3.96 15.55
CA MET A 234 13.10 3.12 14.69
C MET A 234 12.61 3.83 13.42
N THR A 235 12.58 5.17 13.39
CA THR A 235 11.87 5.88 12.32
C THR A 235 12.73 6.89 11.55
N THR A 236 13.93 7.23 12.05
CA THR A 236 14.79 8.24 11.41
C THR A 236 16.22 7.79 11.14
N ASP A 237 16.67 6.69 11.76
CA ASP A 237 18.01 6.15 11.55
C ASP A 237 18.10 5.50 10.15
N THR A 238 18.84 6.11 9.25
CA THR A 238 18.92 5.69 7.85
C THR A 238 19.54 4.30 7.68
N ASP A 239 20.46 3.90 8.54
CA ASP A 239 21.07 2.57 8.47
C ASP A 239 20.04 1.49 8.83
N ILE A 240 19.28 1.69 9.93
CA ILE A 240 18.19 0.80 10.32
C ILE A 240 17.09 0.76 9.23
N MET A 241 16.71 1.92 8.68
CA MET A 241 15.74 1.97 7.60
C MET A 241 16.21 1.18 6.37
N THR A 242 17.49 1.30 6.02
CA THR A 242 18.10 0.55 4.90
C THR A 242 18.11 -0.95 5.18
N ASP A 243 18.42 -1.36 6.41
CA ASP A 243 18.39 -2.78 6.81
C ASP A 243 16.97 -3.36 6.71
N ILE A 244 15.94 -2.63 7.15
CA ILE A 244 14.53 -3.04 6.99
C ILE A 244 14.18 -3.28 5.52
N VAL A 245 14.60 -2.38 4.62
CA VAL A 245 14.35 -2.59 3.18
C VAL A 245 15.01 -3.86 2.66
N LYS A 246 16.25 -4.12 3.08
CA LYS A 246 17.02 -5.28 2.59
C LYS A 246 16.55 -6.61 3.17
N ASP A 247 16.16 -6.62 4.44
CA ASP A 247 15.83 -7.83 5.17
C ASP A 247 14.34 -8.20 5.00
N ASP A 248 13.45 -7.17 4.99
CA ASP A 248 12.00 -7.36 4.98
C ASP A 248 11.32 -6.94 3.67
N ASN A 249 12.09 -6.41 2.68
CA ASN A 249 11.56 -5.85 1.43
C ASN A 249 10.48 -4.77 1.64
N ASP A 250 10.43 -4.10 2.78
CA ASP A 250 9.40 -3.09 3.06
C ASP A 250 9.79 -1.72 2.49
N PHE A 251 8.80 -0.86 2.28
CA PHE A 251 8.99 0.53 1.89
C PHE A 251 9.02 1.40 3.15
N VAL A 252 10.20 1.94 3.48
CA VAL A 252 10.40 2.71 4.70
C VAL A 252 10.13 4.21 4.54
N ASN A 253 9.76 4.85 5.64
CA ASN A 253 9.48 6.29 5.71
C ASN A 253 10.78 7.12 5.87
N ASN A 254 11.72 6.92 4.95
CA ASN A 254 13.02 7.62 4.95
C ASN A 254 13.45 7.87 3.50
N VAL A 255 13.30 9.11 3.02
CA VAL A 255 13.56 9.48 1.63
C VAL A 255 14.97 9.11 1.17
N PRO A 256 16.08 9.45 1.92
CA PRO A 256 17.43 9.07 1.53
C PRO A 256 17.63 7.55 1.41
N ALA A 257 17.05 6.76 2.32
CA ALA A 257 17.16 5.30 2.25
C ALA A 257 16.42 4.76 0.99
N MET A 258 15.23 5.28 0.71
CA MET A 258 14.46 4.86 -0.48
C MET A 258 15.14 5.25 -1.78
N GLU A 259 15.69 6.48 -1.89
CA GLU A 259 16.43 6.93 -3.07
C GLU A 259 17.70 6.08 -3.30
N ALA A 260 18.43 5.75 -2.23
CA ALA A 260 19.61 4.90 -2.32
C ALA A 260 19.25 3.49 -2.79
N MET A 261 18.20 2.89 -2.25
CA MET A 261 17.75 1.55 -2.63
C MET A 261 17.11 1.50 -4.02
N ALA A 262 16.43 2.57 -4.45
CA ALA A 262 15.93 2.70 -5.82
C ALA A 262 17.09 2.71 -6.85
N ALA A 263 18.21 3.36 -6.51
CA ALA A 263 19.40 3.42 -7.35
C ALA A 263 20.29 2.16 -7.26
N ASP A 264 20.07 1.28 -6.29
CA ASP A 264 20.86 0.05 -6.12
C ASP A 264 20.45 -1.01 -7.13
N THR A 265 21.26 -1.21 -8.15
CA THR A 265 21.04 -2.22 -9.20
C THR A 265 21.20 -3.67 -8.72
N SER A 266 21.72 -3.88 -7.51
CA SER A 266 21.85 -5.21 -6.90
C SER A 266 20.61 -5.60 -6.08
N TYR A 267 19.78 -4.62 -5.70
CA TYR A 267 18.54 -4.86 -4.98
C TYR A 267 17.42 -5.31 -5.94
N SER A 268 16.78 -6.41 -5.61
CA SER A 268 15.67 -6.94 -6.40
C SER A 268 14.76 -7.84 -5.57
N SER A 269 13.47 -7.82 -5.85
CA SER A 269 12.50 -8.73 -5.24
C SER A 269 12.45 -10.05 -6.01
N LYS A 270 12.69 -11.17 -5.32
CA LYS A 270 12.50 -12.52 -5.87
C LYS A 270 11.05 -12.74 -6.29
N VAL A 271 10.10 -12.31 -5.48
CA VAL A 271 8.65 -12.46 -5.73
C VAL A 271 8.24 -11.75 -7.01
N LEU A 272 8.86 -10.60 -7.30
CA LEU A 272 8.59 -9.79 -8.49
C LEU A 272 9.49 -10.15 -9.70
N GLY A 273 10.06 -11.37 -9.70
CA GLY A 273 10.84 -11.86 -10.85
C GLY A 273 12.16 -11.12 -11.06
N GLY A 274 12.76 -10.62 -10.00
CA GLY A 274 14.01 -9.87 -10.05
C GLY A 274 13.83 -8.37 -10.31
N GLN A 275 12.61 -7.84 -10.31
CA GLN A 275 12.34 -6.40 -10.41
C GLN A 275 12.76 -5.69 -9.13
N ASN A 276 13.37 -4.50 -9.25
CA ASN A 276 13.47 -3.55 -8.15
C ASN A 276 12.19 -2.69 -8.13
N PRO A 277 11.25 -2.91 -7.20
CA PRO A 277 9.99 -2.16 -7.17
C PRO A 277 10.16 -0.70 -6.73
N LEU A 278 11.31 -0.36 -6.13
CA LEU A 278 11.62 0.99 -5.64
C LEU A 278 12.11 1.92 -6.75
N ALA A 279 12.43 1.37 -7.93
CA ALA A 279 12.89 2.13 -9.10
C ALA A 279 11.74 2.56 -10.04
N MET A 280 10.48 2.35 -9.62
CA MET A 280 9.28 2.77 -10.37
C MET A 280 8.95 4.24 -10.20
#